data_eafab4f92770ea488d810eed1efc1393
#
_entry.id   eafab4f92770ea488d810eed1efc1393
#
_cell.length_a   1.000
_cell.length_b   1.000
_cell.length_c   1.000
_cell.angle_alpha   90.00
_cell.angle_beta   90.00
_cell.angle_gamma   90.00
#
_symmetry.space_group_name_H-M   'P 1'
#
loop_
_entity.id
_entity.type
_entity.pdbx_description
1 polymer ?
#
loop_
_entity_poly.entity_id
_entity_poly.type
_entity_poly.pdbx_seq_one_letter_code
_entity_poly.pdbx_strand_id
1 'polypeptide(L)'
;MSNPFFKNQGPIKILEILKLLKLENKNLDNNYKIHDIKDLFTSTKNDITFYHSKKYKELAKNTKASFCLTTLSLKNELPKNCFAIIVDNVLVSTSKITSLFYPDSVNDDFDKTANIITDTKFDEKVSHGKNVLIGENVSIGINCKIGHNTIIEKNVIIGDNCSIGSNNIIRN
;
A
#
# COMPACT_ATOMS: atom_id res chain seq x y z
N MET A 1 -2.71 -12.70 1.26
CA MET A 1 -1.48 -12.37 2.02
C MET A 1 -1.67 -10.99 2.61
N SER A 2 -1.32 -10.79 3.87
CA SER A 2 -1.27 -9.45 4.47
C SER A 2 -0.09 -8.68 3.85
N ASN A 3 -0.24 -7.37 3.67
CA ASN A 3 0.86 -6.52 3.24
C ASN A 3 1.98 -6.58 4.31
N PRO A 4 3.21 -7.01 3.97
CA PRO A 4 4.29 -7.14 4.96
C PRO A 4 4.89 -5.78 5.37
N PHE A 5 4.64 -4.71 4.59
CA PHE A 5 5.28 -3.40 4.76
C PHE A 5 4.42 -2.40 5.52
N PHE A 6 3.09 -2.46 5.33
CA PHE A 6 2.17 -1.49 5.91
C PHE A 6 1.04 -2.18 6.65
N LYS A 7 0.70 -1.66 7.83
CA LYS A 7 -0.41 -2.17 8.64
C LYS A 7 -1.75 -1.66 8.08
N ASN A 8 -2.60 -2.58 7.65
CA ASN A 8 -3.97 -2.26 7.27
C ASN A 8 -4.80 -1.88 8.50
N GLN A 9 -5.45 -0.72 8.47
CA GLN A 9 -6.34 -0.21 9.53
C GLN A 9 -7.80 -0.65 9.38
N GLY A 10 -8.11 -1.42 8.32
CA GLY A 10 -9.47 -1.95 8.11
C GLY A 10 -9.90 -2.96 9.18
N PRO A 11 -11.20 -3.30 9.22
CA PRO A 11 -12.22 -2.89 8.25
C PRO A 11 -12.77 -1.47 8.50
N ILE A 12 -13.04 -0.73 7.42
CA ILE A 12 -13.55 0.64 7.41
C ILE A 12 -15.00 0.65 6.93
N LYS A 13 -15.87 1.45 7.53
CA LYS A 13 -17.26 1.57 7.07
C LYS A 13 -17.32 2.29 5.73
N ILE A 14 -18.18 1.83 4.82
CA ILE A 14 -18.39 2.47 3.52
C ILE A 14 -18.80 3.95 3.69
N LEU A 15 -19.54 4.28 4.74
CA LEU A 15 -19.92 5.65 5.05
C LEU A 15 -18.72 6.57 5.26
N GLU A 16 -17.65 6.10 5.91
CA GLU A 16 -16.43 6.87 6.14
C GLU A 16 -15.71 7.14 4.81
N ILE A 17 -15.66 6.13 3.94
CA ILE A 17 -15.09 6.25 2.58
C ILE A 17 -15.87 7.28 1.76
N LEU A 18 -17.21 7.22 1.77
CA LEU A 18 -18.06 8.16 1.05
C LEU A 18 -17.89 9.59 1.58
N LYS A 19 -17.84 9.78 2.91
CA LYS A 19 -17.56 11.08 3.52
C LYS A 19 -16.21 11.66 3.11
N LEU A 20 -15.15 10.83 3.11
CA LEU A 20 -13.81 11.23 2.65
C LEU A 20 -13.83 11.73 1.20
N LEU A 21 -14.63 11.09 0.34
CA LEU A 21 -14.80 11.45 -1.06
C LEU A 21 -15.82 12.59 -1.27
N LYS A 22 -16.48 13.07 -0.21
CA LYS A 22 -17.55 14.07 -0.26
C LYS A 22 -18.74 13.64 -1.14
N LEU A 23 -19.06 12.35 -1.08
CA LEU A 23 -20.17 11.75 -1.81
C LEU A 23 -21.31 11.42 -0.86
N GLU A 24 -22.53 11.71 -1.30
CA GLU A 24 -23.77 11.26 -0.65
C GLU A 24 -24.28 10.01 -1.36
N ASN A 25 -24.66 8.99 -0.59
CA ASN A 25 -25.36 7.84 -1.14
C ASN A 25 -26.51 7.40 -0.23
N LYS A 26 -27.73 7.50 -0.75
CA LYS A 26 -28.97 7.18 -0.03
C LYS A 26 -29.36 5.69 -0.10
N ASN A 27 -28.68 4.90 -0.95
CA ASN A 27 -29.11 3.55 -1.29
C ASN A 27 -28.14 2.45 -0.82
N LEU A 28 -27.12 2.77 -0.01
CA LEU A 28 -26.18 1.80 0.53
C LEU A 28 -26.44 1.57 2.01
N ASP A 29 -26.21 0.33 2.46
CA ASP A 29 -26.05 0.06 3.89
C ASP A 29 -24.79 0.76 4.40
N ASN A 30 -24.98 1.87 5.09
CA ASN A 30 -23.92 2.72 5.62
C ASN A 30 -22.98 1.99 6.60
N ASN A 31 -23.38 0.85 7.14
CA ASN A 31 -22.61 0.02 8.05
C ASN A 31 -21.78 -1.05 7.34
N TYR A 32 -21.88 -1.19 6.00
CA TYR A 32 -21.08 -2.16 5.28
C TYR A 32 -19.59 -1.90 5.51
N LYS A 33 -18.86 -2.96 5.89
CA LYS A 33 -17.45 -2.89 6.24
C LYS A 33 -16.59 -3.32 5.07
N ILE A 34 -15.70 -2.46 4.65
CA ILE A 34 -14.69 -2.72 3.62
C ILE A 34 -13.40 -3.12 4.32
N HIS A 35 -12.84 -4.25 3.94
CA HIS A 35 -11.66 -4.82 4.58
C HIS A 35 -10.36 -4.28 4.02
N ASP A 36 -10.33 -3.99 2.73
CA ASP A 36 -9.12 -3.53 2.06
C ASP A 36 -9.43 -2.81 0.74
N ILE A 37 -8.44 -2.09 0.22
CA ILE A 37 -8.40 -1.60 -1.15
C ILE A 37 -7.42 -2.44 -1.95
N LYS A 38 -7.88 -3.02 -3.08
CA LYS A 38 -7.09 -3.93 -3.91
C LYS A 38 -7.30 -3.66 -5.40
N ASP A 39 -6.42 -4.21 -6.22
CA ASP A 39 -6.58 -4.20 -7.67
C ASP A 39 -7.80 -5.04 -8.12
N LEU A 40 -8.17 -4.91 -9.40
CA LEU A 40 -9.34 -5.60 -9.98
C LEU A 40 -9.26 -7.12 -9.94
N PHE A 41 -8.04 -7.68 -9.97
CA PHE A 41 -7.82 -9.12 -10.05
C PHE A 41 -7.81 -9.79 -8.68
N THR A 42 -7.16 -9.16 -7.69
CA THR A 42 -6.96 -9.73 -6.34
C THR A 42 -8.09 -9.39 -5.36
N SER A 43 -8.97 -8.44 -5.71
CA SER A 43 -10.09 -8.03 -4.86
C SER A 43 -11.12 -9.13 -4.63
N THR A 44 -11.71 -9.13 -3.45
CA THR A 44 -12.74 -10.07 -2.98
C THR A 44 -14.03 -9.34 -2.58
N LYS A 45 -15.06 -10.08 -2.18
CA LYS A 45 -16.38 -9.57 -1.82
C LYS A 45 -16.36 -8.41 -0.80
N ASN A 46 -15.40 -8.37 0.10
CA ASN A 46 -15.35 -7.34 1.15
C ASN A 46 -14.33 -6.23 0.85
N ASP A 47 -13.82 -6.19 -0.36
CA ASP A 47 -12.83 -5.21 -0.76
C ASP A 47 -13.44 -4.12 -1.64
N ILE A 48 -12.77 -2.96 -1.70
CA ILE A 48 -12.99 -1.92 -2.68
C ILE A 48 -11.88 -1.99 -3.72
N THR A 49 -12.23 -1.83 -5.00
CA THR A 49 -11.28 -1.77 -6.11
C THR A 49 -11.43 -0.48 -6.90
N PHE A 50 -10.65 -0.30 -7.96
CA PHE A 50 -10.68 0.89 -8.81
C PHE A 50 -10.53 0.54 -10.28
N TYR A 51 -11.31 1.22 -11.14
CA TYR A 51 -11.32 1.03 -12.59
C TYR A 51 -11.26 2.40 -13.27
N HIS A 52 -10.08 2.77 -13.77
CA HIS A 52 -9.80 4.11 -14.32
C HIS A 52 -9.57 4.15 -15.83
N SER A 53 -9.41 3.00 -16.48
CA SER A 53 -9.06 2.95 -17.90
C SER A 53 -9.69 1.76 -18.61
N LYS A 54 -10.22 1.97 -19.83
CA LYS A 54 -10.75 0.92 -20.70
C LYS A 54 -9.78 -0.23 -20.99
N LYS A 55 -8.47 0.01 -20.86
CA LYS A 55 -7.43 -1.02 -20.97
C LYS A 55 -7.68 -2.20 -20.04
N TYR A 56 -8.29 -1.98 -18.90
CA TYR A 56 -8.57 -3.00 -17.87
C TYR A 56 -10.00 -3.53 -17.89
N LYS A 57 -10.72 -3.35 -19.02
CA LYS A 57 -12.13 -3.72 -19.16
C LYS A 57 -12.40 -5.17 -18.80
N GLU A 58 -11.60 -6.12 -19.27
CA GLU A 58 -11.82 -7.54 -19.02
C GLU A 58 -11.58 -7.91 -17.54
N LEU A 59 -10.65 -7.27 -16.88
CA LEU A 59 -10.46 -7.43 -15.44
C LEU A 59 -11.64 -6.82 -14.66
N ALA A 60 -12.12 -5.64 -15.08
CA ALA A 60 -13.25 -4.98 -14.45
C ALA A 60 -14.54 -5.80 -14.53
N LYS A 61 -14.84 -6.44 -15.66
CA LYS A 61 -16.00 -7.34 -15.83
C LYS A 61 -15.98 -8.54 -14.88
N ASN A 62 -14.79 -9.01 -14.52
CA ASN A 62 -14.59 -10.23 -13.74
C ASN A 62 -14.21 -9.96 -12.28
N THR A 63 -14.21 -8.70 -11.84
CA THR A 63 -13.87 -8.37 -10.46
C THR A 63 -14.86 -8.99 -9.48
N LYS A 64 -14.34 -9.42 -8.32
CA LYS A 64 -15.14 -9.97 -7.21
C LYS A 64 -15.38 -8.94 -6.11
N ALA A 65 -14.88 -7.71 -6.28
CA ALA A 65 -15.08 -6.63 -5.31
C ALA A 65 -16.55 -6.25 -5.18
N SER A 66 -16.98 -5.91 -3.97
CA SER A 66 -18.34 -5.35 -3.77
C SER A 66 -18.46 -3.90 -4.21
N PHE A 67 -17.36 -3.16 -4.22
CA PHE A 67 -17.33 -1.74 -4.57
C PHE A 67 -16.17 -1.44 -5.53
N CYS A 68 -16.42 -0.54 -6.48
CA CYS A 68 -15.41 -0.08 -7.42
C CYS A 68 -15.47 1.42 -7.63
N LEU A 69 -14.36 2.10 -7.39
CA LEU A 69 -14.17 3.49 -7.80
C LEU A 69 -14.04 3.55 -9.31
N THR A 70 -14.89 4.33 -9.96
CA THR A 70 -14.87 4.45 -11.42
C THR A 70 -15.49 5.77 -11.88
N THR A 71 -15.42 6.05 -13.17
CA THR A 71 -16.12 7.19 -13.80
C THR A 71 -17.48 6.79 -14.32
N LEU A 72 -18.34 7.78 -14.57
CA LEU A 72 -19.67 7.56 -15.14
C LEU A 72 -19.60 6.81 -16.50
N SER A 73 -18.58 7.08 -17.30
CA SER A 73 -18.39 6.47 -18.63
C SER A 73 -17.97 5.00 -18.58
N LEU A 74 -17.38 4.55 -17.46
CA LEU A 74 -16.85 3.18 -17.32
C LEU A 74 -17.74 2.26 -16.48
N LYS A 75 -18.71 2.80 -15.73
CA LYS A 75 -19.52 2.06 -14.75
C LYS A 75 -20.25 0.84 -15.33
N ASN A 76 -20.66 0.91 -16.62
CA ASN A 76 -21.46 -0.13 -17.26
C ASN A 76 -20.65 -1.40 -17.60
N GLU A 77 -19.32 -1.34 -17.45
CA GLU A 77 -18.43 -2.48 -17.65
C GLU A 77 -18.27 -3.35 -16.37
N LEU A 78 -18.76 -2.86 -15.24
CA LEU A 78 -18.69 -3.58 -13.97
C LEU A 78 -19.79 -4.66 -13.88
N PRO A 79 -19.54 -5.77 -13.16
CA PRO A 79 -20.56 -6.78 -12.93
C PRO A 79 -21.68 -6.23 -12.03
N LYS A 80 -22.90 -6.78 -12.14
CA LYS A 80 -24.09 -6.32 -11.42
C LYS A 80 -23.97 -6.37 -9.90
N ASN A 81 -23.12 -7.23 -9.38
CA ASN A 81 -22.84 -7.39 -7.95
C ASN A 81 -21.73 -6.46 -7.42
N CYS A 82 -21.12 -5.63 -8.27
CA CYS A 82 -20.14 -4.64 -7.87
C CYS A 82 -20.75 -3.25 -7.93
N PHE A 83 -20.84 -2.57 -6.80
CA PHE A 83 -21.38 -1.23 -6.73
C PHE A 83 -20.38 -0.19 -7.22
N ALA A 84 -20.78 0.58 -8.25
CA ALA A 84 -19.94 1.65 -8.81
C ALA A 84 -20.01 2.91 -7.95
N ILE A 85 -18.90 3.32 -7.37
CA ILE A 85 -18.73 4.62 -6.72
C ILE A 85 -18.18 5.58 -7.77
N ILE A 86 -19.02 6.51 -8.20
CA ILE A 86 -18.68 7.44 -9.29
C ILE A 86 -17.87 8.61 -8.74
N VAL A 87 -16.69 8.82 -9.32
CA VAL A 87 -15.77 9.91 -8.97
C VAL A 87 -15.23 10.58 -10.23
N ASP A 88 -14.86 11.85 -10.12
CA ASP A 88 -14.29 12.61 -11.25
C ASP A 88 -12.87 12.14 -11.58
N ASN A 89 -12.05 11.87 -10.54
CA ASN A 89 -10.69 11.37 -10.70
C ASN A 89 -10.49 10.11 -9.86
N VAL A 90 -10.46 8.97 -10.55
CA VAL A 90 -10.35 7.64 -9.91
C VAL A 90 -9.02 7.50 -9.16
N LEU A 91 -7.90 7.91 -9.75
CA LEU A 91 -6.58 7.72 -9.14
C LEU A 91 -6.40 8.59 -7.88
N VAL A 92 -6.84 9.85 -7.92
CA VAL A 92 -6.82 10.72 -6.73
C VAL A 92 -7.72 10.17 -5.63
N SER A 93 -8.91 9.67 -5.97
CA SER A 93 -9.82 9.05 -5.01
C SER A 93 -9.25 7.76 -4.43
N THR A 94 -8.59 6.95 -5.26
CA THR A 94 -7.88 5.73 -4.82
C THR A 94 -6.79 6.08 -3.83
N SER A 95 -5.93 7.07 -4.11
CA SER A 95 -4.87 7.51 -3.19
C SER A 95 -5.42 7.93 -1.83
N LYS A 96 -6.52 8.73 -1.79
CA LYS A 96 -7.17 9.12 -0.53
C LYS A 96 -7.66 7.91 0.27
N ILE A 97 -8.29 6.94 -0.39
CA ILE A 97 -8.77 5.73 0.28
C ILE A 97 -7.60 4.85 0.72
N THR A 98 -6.55 4.73 -0.09
CA THR A 98 -5.34 3.99 0.30
C THR A 98 -4.73 4.57 1.58
N SER A 99 -4.63 5.91 1.69
CA SER A 99 -4.14 6.56 2.92
C SER A 99 -5.03 6.31 4.15
N LEU A 100 -6.32 6.04 3.95
CA LEU A 100 -7.22 5.67 5.04
C LEU A 100 -6.96 4.23 5.55
N PHE A 101 -6.71 3.29 4.63
CA PHE A 101 -6.36 1.91 4.99
C PHE A 101 -4.92 1.77 5.46
N TYR A 102 -4.00 2.55 4.90
CA TYR A 102 -2.56 2.47 5.12
C TYR A 102 -1.99 3.87 5.38
N PRO A 103 -2.28 4.50 6.53
CA PRO A 103 -1.86 5.87 6.82
C PRO A 103 -0.34 6.06 6.80
N ASP A 104 0.41 4.99 7.10
CA ASP A 104 1.88 5.02 7.11
C ASP A 104 2.51 4.84 5.72
N SER A 105 1.70 4.64 4.66
CA SER A 105 2.21 4.42 3.30
C SER A 105 2.70 5.69 2.59
N VAL A 106 2.31 6.86 3.08
CA VAL A 106 2.75 8.17 2.58
C VAL A 106 3.28 8.96 3.75
N ASN A 107 4.54 8.73 4.09
CA ASN A 107 5.20 9.45 5.18
C ASN A 107 6.54 9.99 4.67
N ASP A 108 6.66 11.31 4.60
CA ASP A 108 7.90 12.02 4.24
C ASP A 108 8.80 12.32 5.45
N ASP A 109 8.38 11.93 6.67
CA ASP A 109 9.21 12.07 7.85
C ASP A 109 10.42 11.12 7.79
N PHE A 110 11.53 11.56 8.39
CA PHE A 110 12.68 10.67 8.57
C PHE A 110 12.36 9.55 9.57
N ASP A 111 12.95 8.39 9.36
CA ASP A 111 12.77 7.24 10.24
C ASP A 111 13.49 7.46 11.58
N LYS A 112 12.70 7.67 12.64
CA LYS A 112 13.18 7.86 14.01
C LYS A 112 13.68 6.57 14.67
N THR A 113 13.41 5.41 14.05
CA THR A 113 13.83 4.10 14.56
C THR A 113 15.21 3.69 14.07
N ALA A 114 15.78 4.43 13.11
CA ALA A 114 17.06 4.13 12.50
C ALA A 114 18.21 4.26 13.52
N ASN A 115 18.90 3.15 13.78
CA ASN A 115 20.04 3.05 14.67
C ASN A 115 21.30 2.63 13.91
N ILE A 116 22.49 2.89 14.48
CA ILE A 116 23.75 2.44 13.91
C ILE A 116 23.75 0.91 13.80
N ILE A 117 24.21 0.36 12.69
CA ILE A 117 24.18 -1.09 12.43
C ILE A 117 24.92 -1.90 13.49
N THR A 118 25.98 -1.37 14.09
CA THR A 118 26.73 -2.01 15.19
C THR A 118 25.89 -2.26 16.44
N ASP A 119 24.78 -1.55 16.59
CA ASP A 119 23.85 -1.69 17.70
C ASP A 119 22.68 -2.63 17.35
N THR A 120 22.76 -3.33 16.22
CA THR A 120 21.71 -4.19 15.70
C THR A 120 22.17 -5.64 15.53
N LYS A 121 21.22 -6.56 15.34
CA LYS A 121 21.50 -7.99 15.05
C LYS A 121 22.21 -8.25 13.72
N PHE A 122 22.40 -7.23 12.89
CA PHE A 122 23.00 -7.37 11.55
C PHE A 122 24.50 -7.16 11.54
N ASP A 123 25.11 -6.63 12.57
CA ASP A 123 26.54 -6.32 12.62
C ASP A 123 27.44 -7.55 12.29
N GLU A 124 27.11 -8.72 12.81
CA GLU A 124 27.89 -9.95 12.59
C GLU A 124 27.57 -10.67 11.27
N LYS A 125 26.45 -10.33 10.61
CA LYS A 125 25.92 -11.09 9.47
C LYS A 125 26.05 -10.39 8.13
N VAL A 126 26.31 -9.08 8.15
CA VAL A 126 26.32 -8.21 6.98
C VAL A 126 27.66 -7.50 6.88
N SER A 127 28.29 -7.57 5.72
CA SER A 127 29.48 -6.75 5.46
C SER A 127 29.08 -5.30 5.23
N HIS A 128 29.50 -4.40 6.10
CA HIS A 128 29.08 -3.00 6.03
C HIS A 128 30.21 -1.97 6.19
N GLY A 129 29.99 -0.78 5.65
CA GLY A 129 30.83 0.38 5.84
C GLY A 129 30.58 1.11 7.15
N LYS A 130 31.12 2.33 7.26
CA LYS A 130 30.91 3.23 8.41
C LYS A 130 29.60 4.01 8.25
N ASN A 131 29.00 4.41 9.37
CA ASN A 131 27.78 5.23 9.45
C ASN A 131 26.60 4.61 8.68
N VAL A 132 26.40 3.31 8.80
CA VAL A 132 25.21 2.62 8.29
C VAL A 132 24.14 2.64 9.37
N LEU A 133 22.93 3.15 9.02
CA LEU A 133 21.78 3.20 9.91
C LEU A 133 20.71 2.22 9.45
N ILE A 134 20.11 1.50 10.39
CA ILE A 134 19.10 0.47 10.15
C ILE A 134 17.85 0.77 10.99
N GLY A 135 16.71 0.87 10.33
CA GLY A 135 15.40 1.05 10.96
C GLY A 135 14.79 -0.24 11.55
N GLU A 136 13.67 -0.10 12.22
CA GLU A 136 12.92 -1.23 12.76
C GLU A 136 12.33 -2.12 11.64
N ASN A 137 12.14 -3.42 11.95
CA ASN A 137 11.55 -4.40 11.04
C ASN A 137 12.29 -4.56 9.71
N VAL A 138 13.55 -4.15 9.62
CA VAL A 138 14.40 -4.42 8.46
C VAL A 138 14.79 -5.90 8.45
N SER A 139 14.74 -6.51 7.26
CA SER A 139 15.27 -7.85 7.01
C SER A 139 16.37 -7.78 5.95
N ILE A 140 17.54 -8.37 6.23
CA ILE A 140 18.66 -8.39 5.31
C ILE A 140 19.11 -9.85 5.15
N GLY A 141 19.16 -10.29 3.90
CA GLY A 141 19.59 -11.64 3.53
C GLY A 141 21.08 -11.89 3.71
N ILE A 142 21.51 -13.11 3.43
CA ILE A 142 22.92 -13.54 3.57
C ILE A 142 23.80 -12.92 2.48
N ASN A 143 25.10 -12.79 2.78
CA ASN A 143 26.14 -12.27 1.86
C ASN A 143 25.88 -10.86 1.33
N CYS A 144 25.13 -10.04 2.06
CA CYS A 144 24.89 -8.66 1.68
C CYS A 144 26.07 -7.75 2.03
N LYS A 145 26.28 -6.74 1.18
CA LYS A 145 27.30 -5.69 1.38
C LYS A 145 26.62 -4.33 1.36
N ILE A 146 26.88 -3.50 2.37
CA ILE A 146 26.29 -2.16 2.51
C ILE A 146 27.40 -1.13 2.60
N GLY A 147 27.39 -0.17 1.68
CA GLY A 147 28.39 0.88 1.63
C GLY A 147 28.26 1.91 2.77
N HIS A 148 29.27 2.79 2.88
CA HIS A 148 29.32 3.83 3.91
C HIS A 148 28.15 4.82 3.80
N ASN A 149 27.73 5.42 4.92
CA ASN A 149 26.72 6.47 5.00
C ASN A 149 25.37 6.04 4.36
N THR A 150 25.01 4.78 4.44
CA THR A 150 23.76 4.25 3.89
C THR A 150 22.73 4.15 5.00
N ILE A 151 21.51 4.58 4.71
CA ILE A 151 20.35 4.52 5.61
C ILE A 151 19.35 3.53 5.01
N ILE A 152 18.95 2.54 5.79
CA ILE A 152 17.89 1.59 5.43
C ILE A 152 16.76 1.83 6.42
N GLU A 153 15.69 2.46 5.94
CA GLU A 153 14.56 2.83 6.79
C GLU A 153 13.73 1.60 7.20
N LYS A 154 12.83 1.79 8.15
CA LYS A 154 11.98 0.73 8.71
C LYS A 154 11.20 -0.04 7.64
N ASN A 155 10.88 -1.31 7.92
CA ASN A 155 10.08 -2.20 7.10
C ASN A 155 10.69 -2.54 5.71
N VAL A 156 11.99 -2.32 5.50
CA VAL A 156 12.68 -2.69 4.27
C VAL A 156 13.08 -4.16 4.30
N ILE A 157 12.92 -4.86 3.17
CA ILE A 157 13.38 -6.23 2.98
C ILE A 157 14.44 -6.25 1.87
N ILE A 158 15.64 -6.71 2.19
CA ILE A 158 16.75 -6.90 1.27
C ILE A 158 17.00 -8.41 1.13
N GLY A 159 16.98 -8.92 -0.10
CA GLY A 159 17.24 -10.33 -0.38
C GLY A 159 18.72 -10.69 -0.22
N ASP A 160 19.04 -11.97 -0.46
CA ASP A 160 20.41 -12.48 -0.39
C ASP A 160 21.32 -11.92 -1.49
N ASN A 161 22.63 -11.90 -1.21
CA ASN A 161 23.69 -11.54 -2.16
C ASN A 161 23.55 -10.11 -2.75
N CYS A 162 22.88 -9.19 -2.05
CA CYS A 162 22.72 -7.82 -2.48
C CYS A 162 23.97 -6.98 -2.17
N SER A 163 24.30 -6.06 -3.09
CA SER A 163 25.35 -5.08 -2.89
C SER A 163 24.77 -3.67 -3.03
N ILE A 164 24.83 -2.91 -1.95
CA ILE A 164 24.34 -1.53 -1.87
C ILE A 164 25.55 -0.62 -1.76
N GLY A 165 25.65 0.36 -2.66
CA GLY A 165 26.73 1.35 -2.66
C GLY A 165 26.70 2.27 -1.45
N SER A 166 27.65 3.20 -1.40
CA SER A 166 27.68 4.23 -0.35
C SER A 166 26.72 5.39 -0.64
N ASN A 167 26.33 6.12 0.42
CA ASN A 167 25.46 7.32 0.35
C ASN A 167 24.07 7.03 -0.24
N ASN A 168 23.49 5.90 0.09
CA ASN A 168 22.13 5.54 -0.33
C ASN A 168 21.13 5.70 0.83
N ILE A 169 19.89 6.02 0.46
CA ILE A 169 18.73 5.94 1.35
C ILE A 169 17.73 4.97 0.71
N ILE A 170 17.41 3.89 1.44
CA ILE A 170 16.45 2.88 1.00
C ILE A 170 15.21 3.00 1.86
N ARG A 171 14.09 3.28 1.23
CA ARG A 171 12.77 3.38 1.83
C ARG A 171 11.88 2.19 1.45
N ASN A 172 10.87 1.91 2.25
CA ASN A 172 9.82 0.95 1.93
C ASN A 172 8.82 1.50 0.92
#